data_fafcddef1db39b4a95d7c313c49b9683
#
_entry.id   fafcddef1db39b4a95d7c313c49b9683
#
_cell.length_a   1.000
_cell.length_b   1.000
_cell.length_c   1.000
_cell.angle_alpha   90.00
_cell.angle_beta   90.00
_cell.angle_gamma   90.00
#
_symmetry.space_group_name_H-M   'P 1'
#
loop_
_entity.id
_entity.type
_entity.pdbx_description
1 polymer ?
#
loop_
_entity_poly.entity_id
_entity_poly.type
_entity_poly.pdbx_seq_one_letter_code
_entity_poly.pdbx_strand_id
1 'polypeptide(L)'
;MEHGCPVRWWVIFVAVLTLVGPLAHAQQKHQGPPPAPVTTARVEEGAFAEPVRLTGTVEALARTTLSSEVAGYVAELQVEEGATIRRGQVLAQIRALPHRLAMERARAMARVDREHLRELKAGTRREDLEVAKANLEKAKVTANVARKNHTRSLSLQRRQIVSDEEFDEAYERMEESQAEVDVRQAIYERALAGAREEEIAAAEARAAASQAAAALAQDRLERSTIRAPFDGVITRKHTEVGAWVAVGDALFDLEKNDKVRVRVDIPEAFYNTIPLGSEVSMTFDSVPNATFVGQVTQKIPRARGRSRAFPVKVKLDNPEGQLATGMLARVNLKTPNEGQTSVIVPRDALVPRGSKQILFRVQEQEGQPTAELIEVKPGRYFGEAVEVFGDLRAGDRVIVRGNERLRPGQPLVMDQFRTN
;
A
#
# COMPACT_ATOMS: atom_id res chain seq x y z
N MET A 1 38.65 -32.46 -70.73
CA MET A 1 39.55 -31.71 -71.65
C MET A 1 40.72 -31.36 -70.79
N GLU A 2 41.67 -32.21 -70.77
CA GLU A 2 42.89 -32.16 -71.62
C GLU A 2 43.80 -31.09 -71.01
N HIS A 3 44.83 -31.42 -70.64
CA HIS A 3 46.16 -31.95 -70.94
C HIS A 3 47.16 -31.14 -70.13
N GLY A 4 48.28 -31.52 -69.66
CA GLY A 4 49.13 -32.62 -69.94
C GLY A 4 50.45 -32.44 -69.17
N CYS A 5 50.94 -33.48 -68.75
CA CYS A 5 52.31 -33.84 -68.41
C CYS A 5 53.33 -33.36 -69.48
N PRO A 6 54.64 -33.65 -69.38
CA PRO A 6 55.56 -34.11 -68.33
C PRO A 6 57.03 -33.62 -68.51
N VAL A 7 57.97 -34.36 -67.90
CA VAL A 7 59.38 -34.70 -68.32
C VAL A 7 60.50 -33.94 -67.59
N ARG A 8 61.26 -34.50 -66.76
CA ARG A 8 62.23 -35.61 -66.79
C ARG A 8 63.73 -35.19 -66.86
N TRP A 9 64.49 -35.76 -65.89
CA TRP A 9 65.90 -36.15 -65.87
C TRP A 9 67.02 -35.08 -65.86
N TRP A 10 68.06 -35.19 -64.95
CA TRP A 10 69.20 -36.11 -65.12
C TRP A 10 70.04 -36.20 -63.81
N VAL A 11 70.54 -37.40 -63.61
CA VAL A 11 71.48 -37.91 -62.60
C VAL A 11 72.89 -37.52 -62.97
N ILE A 12 73.76 -37.14 -61.99
CA ILE A 12 75.22 -37.41 -62.06
C ILE A 12 75.67 -37.81 -60.63
N PHE A 13 76.25 -39.02 -60.61
CA PHE A 13 77.03 -39.69 -59.60
C PHE A 13 78.45 -39.13 -59.61
N VAL A 14 79.02 -38.78 -58.38
CA VAL A 14 80.49 -38.91 -58.15
C VAL A 14 80.69 -39.28 -56.67
N ALA A 15 81.27 -40.43 -56.45
CA ALA A 15 81.78 -40.98 -55.23
C ALA A 15 83.23 -40.55 -54.99
N VAL A 16 83.61 -40.16 -53.76
CA VAL A 16 84.96 -40.30 -53.22
C VAL A 16 84.88 -40.23 -51.69
N LEU A 17 85.08 -41.30 -51.01
CA LEU A 17 86.12 -41.89 -50.22
C LEU A 17 86.44 -41.17 -48.85
N THR A 18 86.03 -41.77 -47.76
CA THR A 18 86.60 -42.02 -46.40
C THR A 18 87.57 -41.08 -45.79
N LEU A 19 87.20 -40.64 -44.53
CA LEU A 19 88.16 -40.62 -43.41
C LEU A 19 87.36 -40.69 -42.07
N VAL A 20 87.54 -41.76 -41.32
CA VAL A 20 87.00 -42.04 -40.03
C VAL A 20 87.72 -41.26 -38.96
N GLY A 21 87.07 -40.41 -38.20
CA GLY A 21 87.56 -39.84 -36.94
C GLY A 21 86.41 -39.96 -35.89
N PRO A 22 86.68 -40.39 -34.63
CA PRO A 22 85.70 -40.61 -33.63
C PRO A 22 85.18 -39.24 -33.07
N LEU A 23 83.94 -38.92 -33.43
CA LEU A 23 83.22 -37.78 -32.79
C LEU A 23 82.75 -38.20 -31.36
N ALA A 24 83.40 -37.61 -30.39
CA ALA A 24 82.95 -37.65 -29.01
C ALA A 24 81.53 -37.03 -28.93
N HIS A 25 80.52 -37.76 -28.50
CA HIS A 25 79.19 -37.26 -28.16
C HIS A 25 79.35 -36.42 -26.87
N ALA A 26 79.46 -35.11 -27.02
CA ALA A 26 79.18 -34.21 -25.92
C ALA A 26 77.68 -34.22 -25.67
N GLN A 27 77.28 -34.87 -24.56
CA GLN A 27 75.95 -34.75 -23.95
C GLN A 27 75.72 -33.28 -23.61
N GLN A 28 74.98 -32.52 -24.46
CA GLN A 28 74.42 -31.25 -24.05
C GLN A 28 73.42 -31.53 -22.94
N LYS A 29 73.83 -31.33 -21.67
CA LYS A 29 72.90 -31.08 -20.60
C LYS A 29 71.97 -29.97 -21.01
N HIS A 30 70.67 -30.26 -21.19
CA HIS A 30 69.66 -29.24 -21.29
C HIS A 30 69.75 -28.41 -20.02
N GLN A 31 70.48 -27.28 -20.06
CA GLN A 31 70.35 -26.26 -19.05
C GLN A 31 68.99 -25.62 -19.23
N GLY A 32 68.13 -25.83 -18.27
CA GLY A 32 66.82 -25.13 -18.19
C GLY A 32 67.03 -23.61 -18.27
N PRO A 33 66.00 -22.86 -18.59
CA PRO A 33 66.07 -21.40 -18.66
C PRO A 33 66.76 -20.83 -17.40
N PRO A 34 67.60 -19.81 -17.54
CA PRO A 34 68.30 -19.21 -16.37
C PRO A 34 67.31 -18.70 -15.34
N PRO A 35 67.70 -18.76 -14.04
CA PRO A 35 66.83 -18.24 -12.97
C PRO A 35 66.44 -16.78 -13.18
N ALA A 36 65.15 -16.46 -13.04
CA ALA A 36 64.62 -15.13 -13.26
C ALA A 36 64.47 -14.35 -11.91
N PRO A 37 64.95 -13.11 -11.85
CA PRO A 37 64.70 -12.26 -10.66
C PRO A 37 63.24 -11.81 -10.68
N VAL A 38 62.55 -12.01 -9.51
CA VAL A 38 61.13 -11.71 -9.39
C VAL A 38 60.82 -11.05 -8.03
N THR A 39 59.79 -10.18 -8.04
CA THR A 39 59.18 -9.66 -6.80
C THR A 39 57.87 -10.39 -6.57
N THR A 40 57.64 -10.79 -5.33
CA THR A 40 56.44 -11.52 -4.95
C THR A 40 55.57 -10.76 -3.97
N ALA A 41 54.24 -10.98 -4.02
CA ALA A 41 53.28 -10.54 -3.00
C ALA A 41 52.55 -11.76 -2.44
N ARG A 42 52.03 -11.63 -1.24
CA ARG A 42 51.15 -12.66 -0.67
C ARG A 42 49.70 -12.49 -1.15
N VAL A 43 49.08 -13.60 -1.41
CA VAL A 43 47.64 -13.66 -1.68
C VAL A 43 46.92 -13.45 -0.35
N GLU A 44 46.00 -12.52 -0.35
CA GLU A 44 45.18 -12.18 0.81
C GLU A 44 43.73 -12.66 0.60
N GLU A 45 43.07 -13.03 1.67
CA GLU A 45 41.62 -13.17 1.69
C GLU A 45 41.01 -11.87 2.23
N GLY A 46 40.07 -11.33 1.48
CA GLY A 46 39.33 -10.16 1.92
C GLY A 46 37.85 -10.30 1.64
N ALA A 47 37.06 -9.87 2.58
CA ALA A 47 35.63 -9.68 2.37
C ALA A 47 35.41 -8.26 1.85
N PHE A 48 35.40 -8.08 0.54
CA PHE A 48 35.16 -6.77 -0.07
C PHE A 48 33.75 -6.71 -0.64
N ALA A 49 32.83 -6.23 0.19
CA ALA A 49 31.55 -5.73 -0.28
C ALA A 49 31.61 -4.20 -0.26
N GLU A 50 31.81 -3.61 -1.41
CA GLU A 50 31.56 -2.18 -1.54
C GLU A 50 30.05 -1.97 -1.42
N PRO A 51 29.55 -1.28 -0.37
CA PRO A 51 28.12 -1.05 -0.24
C PRO A 51 27.65 -0.24 -1.45
N VAL A 52 26.58 -0.69 -2.08
CA VAL A 52 25.96 0.06 -3.17
C VAL A 52 25.31 1.30 -2.58
N ARG A 53 25.90 2.46 -2.85
CA ARG A 53 25.40 3.75 -2.40
C ARG A 53 24.35 4.27 -3.36
N LEU A 54 23.15 4.43 -2.89
CA LEU A 54 22.03 4.97 -3.66
C LEU A 54 21.48 6.21 -2.97
N THR A 55 20.80 7.04 -3.74
CA THR A 55 20.07 8.18 -3.21
C THR A 55 18.60 7.85 -3.12
N GLY A 56 18.00 8.13 -1.98
CA GLY A 56 16.55 8.02 -1.75
C GLY A 56 15.93 9.37 -1.41
N THR A 57 14.61 9.44 -1.48
CA THR A 57 13.84 10.62 -1.07
C THR A 57 12.86 10.23 0.03
N VAL A 58 12.80 11.02 1.10
CA VAL A 58 11.84 10.86 2.19
C VAL A 58 10.43 11.18 1.69
N GLU A 59 9.50 10.28 1.91
CA GLU A 59 8.07 10.45 1.67
C GLU A 59 7.31 10.29 3.00
N ALA A 60 6.26 11.06 3.21
CA ALA A 60 5.37 10.85 4.35
C ALA A 60 4.74 9.45 4.32
N LEU A 61 4.46 8.87 5.49
CA LEU A 61 3.78 7.58 5.58
C LEU A 61 2.35 7.66 5.02
N ALA A 62 1.64 8.73 5.33
CA ALA A 62 0.34 9.07 4.77
C ALA A 62 0.29 10.56 4.49
N ARG A 63 -0.30 10.92 3.37
CA ARG A 63 -0.58 12.28 2.98
C ARG A 63 -2.04 12.37 2.56
N THR A 64 -2.74 13.40 3.03
CA THR A 64 -4.12 13.66 2.63
C THR A 64 -4.35 15.15 2.50
N THR A 65 -5.20 15.53 1.55
CA THR A 65 -5.75 16.86 1.45
C THR A 65 -7.13 16.84 2.09
N LEU A 66 -7.32 17.58 3.17
CA LEU A 66 -8.63 17.77 3.77
C LEU A 66 -9.39 18.80 2.96
N SER A 67 -10.56 18.40 2.50
CA SER A 67 -11.48 19.26 1.74
C SER A 67 -12.72 19.58 2.57
N SER A 68 -13.37 20.69 2.24
CA SER A 68 -14.65 21.04 2.86
C SER A 68 -15.76 20.08 2.39
N GLU A 69 -16.54 19.57 3.34
CA GLU A 69 -17.71 18.75 3.05
C GLU A 69 -19.03 19.55 3.01
N VAL A 70 -18.97 20.83 3.42
CA VAL A 70 -20.10 21.76 3.39
C VAL A 70 -19.65 23.12 2.82
N ALA A 71 -20.57 23.81 2.16
CA ALA A 71 -20.30 25.15 1.65
C ALA A 71 -20.56 26.23 2.72
N GLY A 72 -19.71 27.24 2.76
CA GLY A 72 -19.88 28.38 3.67
C GLY A 72 -18.63 29.23 3.84
N TYR A 73 -18.73 30.26 4.65
CA TYR A 73 -17.58 31.09 5.02
C TYR A 73 -16.78 30.42 6.14
N VAL A 74 -15.46 30.42 6.05
CA VAL A 74 -14.57 30.02 7.13
C VAL A 74 -14.69 31.03 8.28
N ALA A 75 -15.21 30.58 9.41
CA ALA A 75 -15.39 31.42 10.59
C ALA A 75 -14.13 31.52 11.43
N GLU A 76 -13.43 30.40 11.60
CA GLU A 76 -12.23 30.29 12.42
C GLU A 76 -11.26 29.29 11.81
N LEU A 77 -9.97 29.57 11.97
CA LEU A 77 -8.85 28.66 11.73
C LEU A 77 -8.07 28.54 13.04
N GLN A 78 -7.87 27.32 13.53
CA GLN A 78 -7.21 27.07 14.80
C GLN A 78 -5.77 26.58 14.67
N VAL A 79 -5.29 26.48 13.42
CA VAL A 79 -3.99 25.92 13.09
C VAL A 79 -3.36 26.66 11.93
N GLU A 80 -2.02 26.67 11.94
CA GLU A 80 -1.19 27.27 10.89
C GLU A 80 -0.33 26.19 10.20
N GLU A 81 0.32 26.56 9.09
CA GLU A 81 1.31 25.73 8.43
C GLU A 81 2.46 25.38 9.38
N GLY A 82 2.90 24.12 9.37
CA GLY A 82 3.91 23.59 10.29
C GLY A 82 3.38 23.13 11.65
N ALA A 83 2.11 23.39 11.98
CA ALA A 83 1.54 22.97 13.25
C ALA A 83 1.39 21.45 13.35
N THR A 84 1.81 20.90 14.49
CA THR A 84 1.55 19.50 14.85
C THR A 84 0.14 19.35 15.36
N ILE A 85 -0.60 18.39 14.84
CA ILE A 85 -2.01 18.13 15.13
C ILE A 85 -2.22 16.71 15.64
N ARG A 86 -3.28 16.54 16.45
CA ARG A 86 -3.74 15.24 16.95
C ARG A 86 -5.03 14.82 16.27
N ARG A 87 -5.24 13.54 16.14
CA ARG A 87 -6.51 12.97 15.64
C ARG A 87 -7.71 13.53 16.40
N GLY A 88 -8.73 13.97 15.66
CA GLY A 88 -9.94 14.56 16.21
C GLY A 88 -9.82 16.04 16.61
N GLN A 89 -8.62 16.63 16.59
CA GLN A 89 -8.41 18.06 16.85
C GLN A 89 -9.16 18.89 15.83
N VAL A 90 -9.80 19.96 16.27
CA VAL A 90 -10.46 20.95 15.40
C VAL A 90 -9.38 21.76 14.70
N LEU A 91 -9.50 21.86 13.38
CA LEU A 91 -8.57 22.61 12.52
C LEU A 91 -9.20 23.89 12.03
N ALA A 92 -10.46 23.83 11.62
CA ALA A 92 -11.23 24.95 11.13
C ALA A 92 -12.70 24.81 11.46
N GLN A 93 -13.41 25.91 11.49
CA GLN A 93 -14.86 25.95 11.60
C GLN A 93 -15.46 26.79 10.47
N ILE A 94 -16.36 26.19 9.71
CA ILE A 94 -17.21 26.89 8.75
C ILE A 94 -18.37 27.49 9.53
N ARG A 95 -18.87 28.65 9.10
CA ARG A 95 -19.99 29.34 9.75
C ARG A 95 -21.17 28.38 10.01
N ALA A 96 -21.32 27.98 11.26
CA ALA A 96 -22.26 26.93 11.66
C ALA A 96 -23.72 27.38 11.71
N LEU A 97 -23.99 28.68 11.81
CA LEU A 97 -25.35 29.23 12.03
C LEU A 97 -26.36 28.76 10.97
N PRO A 98 -26.09 28.84 9.64
CA PRO A 98 -27.06 28.36 8.64
C PRO A 98 -27.35 26.87 8.76
N HIS A 99 -26.34 26.06 9.02
CA HIS A 99 -26.46 24.61 9.19
C HIS A 99 -27.21 24.25 10.47
N ARG A 100 -27.00 25.02 11.57
CA ARG A 100 -27.74 24.87 12.84
C ARG A 100 -29.22 25.14 12.63
N LEU A 101 -29.55 26.27 12.01
CA LEU A 101 -30.97 26.61 11.76
C LEU A 101 -31.64 25.60 10.83
N ALA A 102 -30.93 25.10 9.82
CA ALA A 102 -31.45 24.04 8.95
C ALA A 102 -31.72 22.75 9.73
N MET A 103 -30.83 22.35 10.61
CA MET A 103 -31.00 21.19 11.50
C MET A 103 -32.17 21.36 12.46
N GLU A 104 -32.29 22.54 13.11
CA GLU A 104 -33.42 22.85 14.02
C GLU A 104 -34.77 22.80 13.29
N ARG A 105 -34.85 23.36 12.10
CA ARG A 105 -36.04 23.29 11.23
C ARG A 105 -36.39 21.82 10.89
N ALA A 106 -35.43 21.03 10.45
CA ALA A 106 -35.65 19.63 10.08
C ALA A 106 -36.07 18.79 11.30
N ARG A 107 -35.49 19.03 12.47
CA ARG A 107 -35.90 18.37 13.73
C ARG A 107 -37.32 18.75 14.14
N ALA A 108 -37.70 20.03 13.97
CA ALA A 108 -39.06 20.47 14.26
C ALA A 108 -40.07 19.75 13.35
N MET A 109 -39.79 19.64 12.05
CA MET A 109 -40.65 18.94 11.10
C MET A 109 -40.77 17.47 11.44
N ALA A 110 -39.67 16.78 11.73
CA ALA A 110 -39.68 15.37 12.16
C ALA A 110 -40.49 15.15 13.45
N ARG A 111 -40.53 16.13 14.34
CA ARG A 111 -41.35 16.09 15.54
C ARG A 111 -42.84 16.18 15.19
N VAL A 112 -43.21 17.11 14.31
CA VAL A 112 -44.63 17.27 13.85
C VAL A 112 -45.12 15.96 13.21
N ASP A 113 -44.37 15.39 12.28
CA ASP A 113 -44.79 14.16 11.58
C ASP A 113 -44.84 12.96 12.55
N ARG A 114 -43.98 12.91 13.54
CA ARG A 114 -44.00 11.87 14.57
C ARG A 114 -45.24 11.98 15.48
N GLU A 115 -45.58 13.20 15.90
CA GLU A 115 -46.78 13.39 16.71
C GLU A 115 -48.07 13.09 15.91
N HIS A 116 -48.12 13.45 14.63
CA HIS A 116 -49.24 13.08 13.75
C HIS A 116 -49.36 11.55 13.60
N LEU A 117 -48.26 10.83 13.41
CA LEU A 117 -48.27 9.36 13.42
C LEU A 117 -48.78 8.80 14.76
N ARG A 118 -48.37 9.41 15.87
CA ARG A 118 -48.81 9.00 17.20
C ARG A 118 -50.33 9.22 17.37
N GLU A 119 -50.84 10.33 16.89
CA GLU A 119 -52.26 10.63 16.88
C GLU A 119 -53.08 9.56 16.11
N LEU A 120 -52.68 9.24 14.86
CA LEU A 120 -53.30 8.22 14.05
C LEU A 120 -53.28 6.83 14.74
N LYS A 121 -52.12 6.46 15.32
CA LYS A 121 -51.99 5.18 16.04
C LYS A 121 -52.74 5.14 17.35
N ALA A 122 -52.97 6.25 18.00
CA ALA A 122 -53.82 6.32 19.18
C ALA A 122 -55.28 6.09 18.86
N GLY A 123 -55.68 6.31 17.60
CA GLY A 123 -57.03 6.07 17.13
C GLY A 123 -58.05 7.07 17.61
N THR A 124 -59.34 6.67 17.61
CA THR A 124 -60.44 7.51 18.06
C THR A 124 -60.35 7.78 19.54
N ARG A 125 -60.66 9.01 19.98
CA ARG A 125 -60.65 9.40 21.39
C ARG A 125 -61.65 8.52 22.15
N ARG A 126 -61.30 8.19 23.39
CA ARG A 126 -62.13 7.35 24.26
C ARG A 126 -63.52 7.90 24.44
N GLU A 127 -63.64 9.22 24.59
CA GLU A 127 -64.91 9.92 24.76
C GLU A 127 -65.81 9.74 23.50
N ASP A 128 -65.25 9.82 22.28
CA ASP A 128 -65.97 9.66 21.05
C ASP A 128 -66.43 8.20 20.86
N LEU A 129 -65.64 7.22 21.28
CA LEU A 129 -66.01 5.81 21.31
C LEU A 129 -67.17 5.55 22.30
N GLU A 130 -67.09 6.16 23.47
CA GLU A 130 -68.19 6.03 24.46
C GLU A 130 -69.51 6.63 23.96
N VAL A 131 -69.44 7.78 23.26
CA VAL A 131 -70.63 8.38 22.63
C VAL A 131 -71.18 7.50 21.55
N ALA A 132 -70.36 6.97 20.67
CA ALA A 132 -70.80 6.07 19.60
C ALA A 132 -71.46 4.79 20.17
N LYS A 133 -70.84 4.22 21.20
CA LYS A 133 -71.36 3.05 21.92
C LYS A 133 -72.73 3.34 22.56
N ALA A 134 -72.87 4.46 23.26
CA ALA A 134 -74.14 4.85 23.91
C ALA A 134 -75.26 5.03 22.87
N ASN A 135 -74.99 5.63 21.71
CA ASN A 135 -75.90 5.79 20.62
C ASN A 135 -76.35 4.43 20.03
N LEU A 136 -75.43 3.46 19.87
CA LEU A 136 -75.72 2.11 19.45
C LEU A 136 -76.66 1.39 20.46
N GLU A 137 -76.32 1.48 21.76
CA GLU A 137 -77.20 0.86 22.78
C GLU A 137 -78.56 1.48 22.85
N LYS A 138 -78.70 2.81 22.68
CA LYS A 138 -80.02 3.47 22.54
C LYS A 138 -80.79 2.93 21.38
N ALA A 139 -80.21 2.76 20.17
CA ALA A 139 -80.86 2.22 19.01
C ALA A 139 -81.29 0.77 19.24
N LYS A 140 -80.44 -0.07 19.84
CA LYS A 140 -80.79 -1.45 20.21
C LYS A 140 -82.05 -1.55 21.15
N VAL A 141 -82.11 -0.65 22.15
CA VAL A 141 -83.25 -0.59 23.03
C VAL A 141 -84.54 -0.23 22.24
N THR A 142 -84.50 0.78 21.38
CA THR A 142 -85.59 1.19 20.53
C THR A 142 -86.09 0.05 19.61
N ALA A 143 -85.17 -0.64 18.93
CA ALA A 143 -85.48 -1.77 18.06
C ALA A 143 -86.11 -2.95 18.83
N ASN A 144 -85.61 -3.21 20.05
CA ASN A 144 -86.22 -4.26 20.89
C ASN A 144 -87.65 -3.92 21.28
N VAL A 145 -87.95 -2.66 21.57
CA VAL A 145 -89.37 -2.23 21.84
C VAL A 145 -90.23 -2.36 20.60
N ALA A 146 -89.73 -1.89 19.43
CA ALA A 146 -90.46 -2.01 18.18
C ALA A 146 -90.74 -3.50 17.78
N ARG A 147 -89.72 -4.38 17.95
CA ARG A 147 -89.85 -5.81 17.75
C ARG A 147 -90.90 -6.46 18.65
N LYS A 148 -90.91 -6.08 19.97
CA LYS A 148 -92.00 -6.57 20.88
C LYS A 148 -93.34 -6.08 20.50
N ASN A 149 -93.52 -4.85 20.02
CA ASN A 149 -94.79 -4.29 19.55
C ASN A 149 -95.25 -5.02 18.30
N HIS A 150 -94.37 -5.23 17.28
CA HIS A 150 -94.69 -6.01 16.09
C HIS A 150 -95.09 -7.43 16.45
N THR A 151 -94.35 -8.12 17.36
CA THR A 151 -94.71 -9.50 17.78
C THR A 151 -96.11 -9.53 18.42
N ARG A 152 -96.48 -8.50 19.20
CA ARG A 152 -97.78 -8.33 19.80
C ARG A 152 -98.84 -8.07 18.74
N SER A 153 -98.59 -7.12 17.82
CA SER A 153 -99.52 -6.80 16.71
C SER A 153 -99.76 -8.03 15.86
N LEU A 154 -98.74 -8.84 15.49
CA LEU A 154 -98.88 -10.09 14.78
C LEU A 154 -99.80 -11.09 15.54
N SER A 155 -99.69 -11.19 16.83
CA SER A 155 -100.54 -12.07 17.67
C SER A 155 -102.04 -11.60 17.71
N LEU A 156 -102.28 -10.29 17.68
CA LEU A 156 -103.62 -9.67 17.69
C LEU A 156 -104.27 -9.73 16.30
N GLN A 157 -103.47 -9.52 15.22
CA GLN A 157 -103.95 -9.67 13.81
C GLN A 157 -104.48 -11.10 13.56
N ARG A 158 -103.68 -12.12 14.00
CA ARG A 158 -104.11 -13.52 13.91
C ARG A 158 -105.47 -13.80 14.60
N ARG A 159 -105.84 -12.95 15.58
CA ARG A 159 -107.12 -12.99 16.32
C ARG A 159 -108.15 -12.02 15.75
N GLN A 160 -107.83 -11.35 14.61
CA GLN A 160 -108.65 -10.35 13.96
C GLN A 160 -109.08 -9.17 14.88
N ILE A 161 -108.13 -8.77 15.81
CA ILE A 161 -108.37 -7.66 16.78
C ILE A 161 -107.84 -6.34 16.25
N VAL A 162 -106.79 -6.33 15.41
CA VAL A 162 -106.20 -5.15 14.80
C VAL A 162 -106.28 -5.21 13.29
N SER A 163 -106.26 -4.04 12.58
CA SER A 163 -106.35 -3.94 11.15
C SER A 163 -104.96 -4.35 10.48
N ASP A 164 -104.99 -4.67 9.21
CA ASP A 164 -103.74 -4.94 8.42
C ASP A 164 -102.90 -3.72 8.36
N GLU A 165 -103.45 -2.49 8.31
CA GLU A 165 -102.76 -1.23 8.32
C GLU A 165 -101.94 -1.03 9.64
N GLU A 166 -102.53 -1.30 10.78
CA GLU A 166 -101.87 -1.24 12.10
C GLU A 166 -100.73 -2.29 12.24
N PHE A 167 -100.90 -3.44 11.61
CA PHE A 167 -99.85 -4.46 11.54
C PHE A 167 -98.70 -3.99 10.65
N ASP A 168 -99.00 -3.47 9.44
CA ASP A 168 -97.97 -2.97 8.50
C ASP A 168 -97.21 -1.80 9.11
N GLU A 169 -97.86 -0.85 9.81
CA GLU A 169 -97.17 0.20 10.54
C GLU A 169 -96.24 -0.36 11.63
N ALA A 170 -96.62 -1.37 12.35
CA ALA A 170 -95.74 -1.97 13.36
C ALA A 170 -94.61 -2.73 12.77
N TYR A 171 -94.80 -3.31 11.59
CA TYR A 171 -93.73 -3.96 10.80
C TYR A 171 -92.79 -2.93 10.25
N GLU A 172 -93.23 -1.85 9.63
CA GLU A 172 -92.39 -0.76 9.13
C GLU A 172 -91.53 -0.16 10.23
N ARG A 173 -92.09 0.15 11.39
CA ARG A 173 -91.36 0.68 12.55
C ARG A 173 -90.33 -0.30 13.09
N MET A 174 -90.58 -1.62 12.98
CA MET A 174 -89.58 -2.63 13.38
C MET A 174 -88.42 -2.64 12.41
N GLU A 175 -88.70 -2.64 11.06
CA GLU A 175 -87.67 -2.60 10.03
C GLU A 175 -86.82 -1.29 10.12
N GLU A 176 -87.46 -0.12 10.26
CA GLU A 176 -86.81 1.15 10.39
C GLU A 176 -85.85 1.18 11.62
N SER A 177 -86.34 0.71 12.77
CA SER A 177 -85.56 0.66 13.97
C SER A 177 -84.38 -0.32 13.90
N GLN A 178 -84.53 -1.44 13.14
CA GLN A 178 -83.46 -2.38 12.90
C GLN A 178 -82.40 -1.76 11.96
N ALA A 179 -82.83 -1.08 10.89
CA ALA A 179 -81.94 -0.36 9.99
C ALA A 179 -81.12 0.72 10.75
N GLU A 180 -81.71 1.43 11.70
CA GLU A 180 -81.02 2.39 12.57
C GLU A 180 -79.94 1.70 13.43
N VAL A 181 -80.24 0.48 13.97
CA VAL A 181 -79.24 -0.30 14.71
C VAL A 181 -78.04 -0.60 13.81
N ASP A 182 -78.29 -1.04 12.57
CA ASP A 182 -77.20 -1.40 11.65
C ASP A 182 -76.34 -0.19 11.29
N VAL A 183 -76.92 1.00 11.09
CA VAL A 183 -76.23 2.25 10.85
C VAL A 183 -75.35 2.62 12.07
N ARG A 184 -75.89 2.56 13.29
CA ARG A 184 -75.14 2.89 14.52
C ARG A 184 -74.04 1.87 14.82
N GLN A 185 -74.32 0.60 14.48
CA GLN A 185 -73.31 -0.44 14.59
C GLN A 185 -72.11 -0.13 13.67
N ALA A 186 -72.35 0.18 12.40
CA ALA A 186 -71.28 0.54 11.43
C ALA A 186 -70.49 1.78 11.85
N ILE A 187 -71.20 2.80 12.45
CA ILE A 187 -70.53 4.00 12.98
C ILE A 187 -69.60 3.63 14.14
N TYR A 188 -70.07 2.80 15.08
CA TYR A 188 -69.29 2.35 16.22
C TYR A 188 -68.08 1.50 15.78
N GLU A 189 -68.27 0.56 14.86
CA GLU A 189 -67.19 -0.27 14.33
C GLU A 189 -66.13 0.56 13.61
N ARG A 190 -66.54 1.55 12.80
CA ARG A 190 -65.65 2.49 12.17
C ARG A 190 -64.84 3.31 13.19
N ALA A 191 -65.50 3.78 14.24
CA ALA A 191 -64.84 4.52 15.31
C ALA A 191 -63.85 3.62 16.08
N LEU A 192 -64.19 2.35 16.32
CA LEU A 192 -63.32 1.37 16.97
C LEU A 192 -62.11 0.99 16.10
N ALA A 193 -62.29 0.86 14.78
CA ALA A 193 -61.21 0.57 13.84
C ALA A 193 -60.18 1.72 13.77
N GLY A 194 -60.60 2.98 14.02
CA GLY A 194 -59.72 4.14 13.99
C GLY A 194 -59.28 4.51 12.57
N ALA A 195 -58.04 4.97 12.45
CA ALA A 195 -57.42 5.31 11.16
C ALA A 195 -57.19 4.07 10.32
N ARG A 196 -57.24 4.21 9.01
CA ARG A 196 -56.99 3.11 8.07
C ARG A 196 -55.51 2.70 8.10
N GLU A 197 -55.24 1.43 7.80
CA GLU A 197 -53.87 0.91 7.73
C GLU A 197 -53.00 1.69 6.74
N GLU A 198 -53.59 2.11 5.59
CA GLU A 198 -52.91 2.87 4.56
C GLU A 198 -52.57 4.29 5.05
N GLU A 199 -53.44 4.91 5.88
CA GLU A 199 -53.17 6.23 6.48
C GLU A 199 -52.04 6.15 7.49
N ILE A 200 -52.05 5.11 8.32
CA ILE A 200 -50.96 4.85 9.29
C ILE A 200 -49.67 4.58 8.56
N ALA A 201 -49.65 3.72 7.53
CA ALA A 201 -48.50 3.39 6.73
C ALA A 201 -47.93 4.65 6.01
N ALA A 202 -48.80 5.50 5.46
CA ALA A 202 -48.37 6.77 4.86
C ALA A 202 -47.75 7.73 5.89
N ALA A 203 -48.36 7.83 7.08
CA ALA A 203 -47.78 8.66 8.15
C ALA A 203 -46.46 8.09 8.71
N GLU A 204 -46.32 6.76 8.78
CA GLU A 204 -45.06 6.11 9.12
C GLU A 204 -43.95 6.46 8.11
N ALA A 205 -44.24 6.30 6.82
CA ALA A 205 -43.31 6.64 5.76
C ALA A 205 -42.91 8.12 5.80
N ARG A 206 -43.84 9.02 6.07
CA ARG A 206 -43.59 10.46 6.20
C ARG A 206 -42.75 10.80 7.45
N ALA A 207 -43.04 10.19 8.57
CA ALA A 207 -42.25 10.35 9.80
C ALA A 207 -40.82 9.81 9.63
N ALA A 208 -40.66 8.69 8.94
CA ALA A 208 -39.33 8.15 8.59
C ALA A 208 -38.54 9.09 7.67
N ALA A 209 -39.21 9.63 6.63
CA ALA A 209 -38.58 10.56 5.69
C ALA A 209 -38.11 11.87 6.37
N SER A 210 -38.95 12.47 7.22
CA SER A 210 -38.60 13.68 7.97
C SER A 210 -37.51 13.43 9.03
N GLN A 211 -37.51 12.26 9.64
CA GLN A 211 -36.43 11.84 10.54
C GLN A 211 -35.08 11.71 9.80
N ALA A 212 -35.07 11.11 8.60
CA ALA A 212 -33.89 11.02 7.75
C ALA A 212 -33.39 12.41 7.32
N ALA A 213 -34.30 13.33 6.97
CA ALA A 213 -33.96 14.70 6.64
C ALA A 213 -33.34 15.45 7.84
N ALA A 214 -33.83 15.22 9.06
CA ALA A 214 -33.23 15.77 10.27
C ALA A 214 -31.83 15.21 10.55
N ALA A 215 -31.62 13.91 10.33
CA ALA A 215 -30.30 13.29 10.44
C ALA A 215 -29.29 13.86 9.43
N LEU A 216 -29.71 14.05 8.17
CA LEU A 216 -28.86 14.66 7.15
C LEU A 216 -28.49 16.11 7.50
N ALA A 217 -29.42 16.89 8.03
CA ALA A 217 -29.14 18.26 8.46
C ALA A 217 -28.19 18.30 9.67
N GLN A 218 -28.30 17.33 10.57
CA GLN A 218 -27.37 17.16 11.69
C GLN A 218 -25.96 16.82 11.20
N ASP A 219 -25.81 15.87 10.28
CA ASP A 219 -24.54 15.49 9.67
C ASP A 219 -23.85 16.68 8.99
N ARG A 220 -24.61 17.51 8.24
CA ARG A 220 -24.08 18.72 7.65
C ARG A 220 -23.58 19.75 8.69
N LEU A 221 -24.24 19.86 9.82
CA LEU A 221 -23.79 20.70 10.92
C LEU A 221 -22.48 20.15 11.54
N GLU A 222 -22.39 18.86 11.73
CA GLU A 222 -21.18 18.21 12.25
C GLU A 222 -20.00 18.40 11.31
N ARG A 223 -20.21 18.24 9.99
CA ARG A 223 -19.21 18.46 8.93
C ARG A 223 -18.80 19.94 8.77
N SER A 224 -19.53 20.88 9.36
CA SER A 224 -19.08 22.28 9.41
C SER A 224 -17.87 22.50 10.31
N THR A 225 -17.54 21.52 11.18
CA THR A 225 -16.33 21.51 12.02
C THR A 225 -15.31 20.55 11.42
N ILE A 226 -14.24 21.08 10.86
CA ILE A 226 -13.19 20.31 10.22
C ILE A 226 -12.24 19.77 11.28
N ARG A 227 -12.04 18.45 11.28
CA ARG A 227 -11.18 17.75 12.26
C ARG A 227 -10.10 16.95 11.59
N ALA A 228 -8.96 16.80 12.28
CA ALA A 228 -7.85 15.98 11.83
C ALA A 228 -8.23 14.48 11.86
N PRO A 229 -8.03 13.73 10.74
CA PRO A 229 -8.33 12.30 10.67
C PRO A 229 -7.27 11.42 11.36
N PHE A 230 -6.04 11.92 11.51
CA PHE A 230 -4.90 11.24 12.15
C PHE A 230 -3.93 12.26 12.76
N ASP A 231 -2.98 11.79 13.55
CA ASP A 231 -1.89 12.60 14.10
C ASP A 231 -0.87 12.92 13.00
N GLY A 232 -0.43 14.18 12.90
CA GLY A 232 0.50 14.60 11.86
C GLY A 232 0.85 16.08 11.93
N VAL A 233 1.28 16.61 10.78
CA VAL A 233 1.66 18.01 10.61
C VAL A 233 0.89 18.60 9.42
N ILE A 234 0.49 19.86 9.54
CA ILE A 234 -0.08 20.64 8.43
C ILE A 234 1.06 21.12 7.55
N THR A 235 1.08 20.66 6.31
CA THR A 235 2.12 21.07 5.34
C THR A 235 1.71 22.26 4.47
N ARG A 236 0.39 22.45 4.30
CA ARG A 236 -0.15 23.59 3.54
C ARG A 236 -1.54 23.96 4.01
N LYS A 237 -1.83 25.25 4.03
CA LYS A 237 -3.13 25.85 4.25
C LYS A 237 -3.62 26.46 2.93
N HIS A 238 -4.81 26.07 2.49
CA HIS A 238 -5.40 26.52 1.22
C HIS A 238 -6.49 27.57 1.38
N THR A 239 -6.86 27.93 2.61
CA THR A 239 -7.95 28.86 2.90
C THR A 239 -7.58 29.80 4.04
N GLU A 240 -8.33 30.91 4.14
CA GLU A 240 -8.17 31.92 5.18
C GLU A 240 -9.49 32.19 5.88
N VAL A 241 -9.43 32.79 7.08
CA VAL A 241 -10.62 33.26 7.81
C VAL A 241 -11.36 34.29 6.95
N GLY A 242 -12.67 34.10 6.80
CA GLY A 242 -13.51 34.93 5.96
C GLY A 242 -13.60 34.51 4.49
N ALA A 243 -12.80 33.54 4.04
CA ALA A 243 -12.91 32.97 2.70
C ALA A 243 -14.21 32.17 2.55
N TRP A 244 -14.78 32.18 1.35
CA TRP A 244 -15.85 31.27 0.97
C TRP A 244 -15.26 29.97 0.45
N VAL A 245 -15.78 28.84 0.92
CA VAL A 245 -15.42 27.51 0.44
C VAL A 245 -16.65 26.76 -0.04
N ALA A 246 -16.50 26.04 -1.14
CA ALA A 246 -17.50 25.12 -1.66
C ALA A 246 -17.22 23.68 -1.19
N VAL A 247 -18.19 22.78 -1.43
CA VAL A 247 -17.99 21.35 -1.19
C VAL A 247 -16.90 20.82 -2.12
N GLY A 248 -15.87 20.19 -1.55
CA GLY A 248 -14.72 19.67 -2.28
C GLY A 248 -13.50 20.59 -2.32
N ASP A 249 -13.63 21.87 -1.95
CA ASP A 249 -12.48 22.77 -1.89
C ASP A 249 -11.47 22.31 -0.85
N ALA A 250 -10.19 22.33 -1.24
CA ALA A 250 -9.08 21.98 -0.36
C ALA A 250 -8.94 23.02 0.76
N LEU A 251 -8.78 22.54 1.99
CA LEU A 251 -8.57 23.40 3.17
C LEU A 251 -7.15 23.25 3.73
N PHE A 252 -6.69 22.00 3.90
CA PHE A 252 -5.37 21.68 4.47
C PHE A 252 -4.76 20.49 3.79
N ASP A 253 -3.43 20.50 3.61
CA ASP A 253 -2.64 19.31 3.34
C ASP A 253 -2.03 18.83 4.65
N LEU A 254 -2.26 17.54 4.97
CA LEU A 254 -1.77 16.89 6.17
C LEU A 254 -0.81 15.77 5.81
N GLU A 255 0.27 15.65 6.57
CA GLU A 255 1.22 14.55 6.46
C GLU A 255 1.44 13.88 7.82
N LYS A 256 1.47 12.55 7.79
CA LYS A 256 1.84 11.75 8.94
C LYS A 256 3.34 11.51 8.90
N ASN A 257 4.06 12.03 9.91
CA ASN A 257 5.52 12.06 9.95
C ASN A 257 6.16 11.38 11.18
N ASP A 258 5.35 10.74 12.05
CA ASP A 258 5.85 9.88 13.15
C ASP A 258 6.68 8.69 12.61
N LYS A 259 6.34 8.25 11.42
CA LYS A 259 7.06 7.30 10.60
C LYS A 259 7.12 7.82 9.18
N VAL A 260 8.26 7.63 8.54
CA VAL A 260 8.47 8.05 7.15
C VAL A 260 8.83 6.86 6.27
N ARG A 261 8.76 7.06 4.98
CA ARG A 261 9.24 6.10 3.99
C ARG A 261 10.33 6.77 3.16
N VAL A 262 11.42 6.07 2.94
CA VAL A 262 12.41 6.49 1.95
C VAL A 262 12.18 5.69 0.69
N ARG A 263 11.89 6.39 -0.40
CA ARG A 263 11.83 5.80 -1.73
C ARG A 263 13.23 5.80 -2.32
N VAL A 264 13.70 4.62 -2.67
CA VAL A 264 15.00 4.40 -3.29
C VAL A 264 14.78 3.75 -4.64
N ASP A 265 15.35 4.32 -5.69
CA ASP A 265 15.27 3.74 -7.02
C ASP A 265 16.48 2.80 -7.23
N ILE A 266 16.23 1.49 -7.24
CA ILE A 266 17.26 0.44 -7.26
C ILE A 266 17.47 -0.06 -8.68
N PRO A 267 18.73 -0.13 -9.19
CA PRO A 267 19.02 -0.72 -10.47
C PRO A 267 18.55 -2.19 -10.58
N GLU A 268 18.18 -2.63 -11.79
CA GLU A 268 17.67 -3.97 -12.07
C GLU A 268 18.55 -5.08 -11.50
N ALA A 269 19.88 -4.93 -11.60
CA ALA A 269 20.85 -5.91 -11.12
C ALA A 269 20.70 -6.25 -9.62
N PHE A 270 20.19 -5.31 -8.81
CA PHE A 270 20.03 -5.49 -7.37
C PHE A 270 18.57 -5.73 -6.94
N TYR A 271 17.62 -5.64 -7.87
CA TYR A 271 16.20 -5.73 -7.51
C TYR A 271 15.83 -7.09 -6.89
N ASN A 272 16.36 -8.19 -7.43
CA ASN A 272 16.06 -9.53 -6.92
C ASN A 272 16.90 -9.92 -5.70
N THR A 273 18.03 -9.22 -5.45
CA THR A 273 18.93 -9.53 -4.35
C THR A 273 18.50 -8.95 -3.00
N ILE A 274 17.50 -8.05 -2.99
CA ILE A 274 17.00 -7.40 -1.78
C ILE A 274 15.65 -8.01 -1.41
N PRO A 275 15.57 -8.86 -0.37
CA PRO A 275 14.30 -9.39 0.12
C PRO A 275 13.43 -8.31 0.78
N LEU A 276 12.12 -8.55 0.82
CA LEU A 276 11.23 -7.80 1.71
C LEU A 276 11.63 -8.06 3.16
N GLY A 277 11.58 -7.03 4.00
CA GLY A 277 11.98 -7.12 5.40
C GLY A 277 13.48 -6.88 5.64
N SER A 278 14.31 -6.74 4.59
CA SER A 278 15.73 -6.44 4.74
C SER A 278 15.94 -5.12 5.47
N GLU A 279 16.92 -5.10 6.35
CA GLU A 279 17.39 -3.89 6.99
C GLU A 279 18.32 -3.10 6.05
N VAL A 280 18.10 -1.80 6.00
CA VAL A 280 18.87 -0.88 5.17
C VAL A 280 19.34 0.28 6.04
N SER A 281 20.62 0.54 6.05
CA SER A 281 21.21 1.70 6.74
C SER A 281 21.24 2.91 5.82
N MET A 282 20.94 4.08 6.39
CA MET A 282 20.92 5.33 5.65
C MET A 282 21.35 6.50 6.51
N THR A 283 21.90 7.51 5.86
CA THR A 283 22.32 8.77 6.47
C THR A 283 21.67 9.94 5.75
N PHE A 284 21.45 11.03 6.46
CA PHE A 284 20.86 12.25 5.95
C PHE A 284 21.83 13.40 6.18
N ASP A 285 22.05 14.24 5.17
CA ASP A 285 22.93 15.40 5.29
C ASP A 285 22.41 16.43 6.30
N SER A 286 21.09 16.45 6.50
CA SER A 286 20.41 17.31 7.47
C SER A 286 20.60 16.87 8.93
N VAL A 287 20.97 15.59 9.17
CA VAL A 287 21.20 15.04 10.52
C VAL A 287 22.58 14.38 10.55
N PRO A 288 23.66 15.18 10.65
CA PRO A 288 25.01 14.66 10.62
C PRO A 288 25.28 13.73 11.81
N ASN A 289 26.11 12.71 11.58
CA ASN A 289 26.52 11.70 12.57
C ASN A 289 25.42 10.75 13.08
N ALA A 290 24.23 10.77 12.50
CA ALA A 290 23.16 9.81 12.79
C ALA A 290 23.01 8.80 11.65
N THR A 291 22.99 7.51 12.01
CA THR A 291 22.66 6.43 11.08
C THR A 291 21.29 5.91 11.42
N PHE A 292 20.40 5.95 10.46
CA PHE A 292 19.05 5.43 10.58
C PHE A 292 18.97 4.05 9.93
N VAL A 293 18.32 3.13 10.62
CA VAL A 293 18.07 1.78 10.09
C VAL A 293 16.59 1.65 9.78
N GLY A 294 16.29 1.32 8.54
CA GLY A 294 14.92 1.12 8.09
C GLY A 294 14.72 -0.27 7.51
N GLN A 295 13.46 -0.65 7.34
CA GLN A 295 13.06 -1.94 6.80
C GLN A 295 12.44 -1.80 5.41
N VAL A 296 12.84 -2.65 4.47
CA VAL A 296 12.22 -2.73 3.13
C VAL A 296 10.81 -3.28 3.27
N THR A 297 9.82 -2.43 3.04
CA THR A 297 8.40 -2.80 3.16
C THR A 297 7.71 -3.04 1.83
N GLN A 298 8.18 -2.40 0.76
CA GLN A 298 7.55 -2.49 -0.56
C GLN A 298 8.60 -2.50 -1.66
N LYS A 299 8.42 -3.38 -2.63
CA LYS A 299 9.15 -3.41 -3.90
C LYS A 299 8.14 -3.22 -5.03
N ILE A 300 8.32 -2.19 -5.84
CA ILE A 300 7.36 -1.86 -6.91
C ILE A 300 7.86 -2.50 -8.20
N PRO A 301 7.16 -3.50 -8.78
CA PRO A 301 7.62 -4.26 -9.94
C PRO A 301 7.38 -3.50 -11.27
N ARG A 302 7.66 -2.20 -11.27
CA ARG A 302 7.55 -1.32 -12.44
C ARG A 302 8.75 -0.39 -12.48
N ALA A 303 9.59 -0.57 -13.50
CA ALA A 303 10.72 0.32 -13.74
C ALA A 303 10.25 1.75 -14.07
N ARG A 304 11.01 2.73 -13.62
CA ARG A 304 10.78 4.14 -13.92
C ARG A 304 11.80 4.67 -14.92
N GLY A 305 11.29 5.42 -15.90
CA GLY A 305 12.10 6.19 -16.84
C GLY A 305 13.13 5.37 -17.65
N ARG A 306 14.11 6.09 -18.18
CA ARG A 306 15.20 5.51 -18.99
C ARG A 306 16.23 4.74 -18.15
N SER A 307 16.30 5.00 -16.85
CA SER A 307 17.27 4.37 -15.94
C SER A 307 17.00 2.91 -15.61
N ARG A 308 15.83 2.37 -15.99
CA ARG A 308 15.38 1.00 -15.62
C ARG A 308 15.53 0.70 -14.12
N ALA A 309 15.35 1.70 -13.28
CA ALA A 309 15.40 1.55 -11.85
C ALA A 309 14.01 1.22 -11.28
N PHE A 310 13.99 0.37 -10.27
CA PHE A 310 12.77 -0.11 -9.60
C PHE A 310 12.62 0.58 -8.24
N PRO A 311 11.49 1.26 -7.99
CA PRO A 311 11.29 1.90 -6.69
C PRO A 311 11.12 0.85 -5.59
N VAL A 312 11.87 1.03 -4.52
CA VAL A 312 11.75 0.29 -3.28
C VAL A 312 11.46 1.29 -2.16
N LYS A 313 10.55 0.93 -1.25
CA LYS A 313 10.21 1.77 -0.12
C LYS A 313 10.71 1.15 1.17
N VAL A 314 11.51 1.92 1.88
CA VAL A 314 12.09 1.58 3.17
C VAL A 314 11.37 2.41 4.24
N LYS A 315 10.80 1.75 5.24
CA LYS A 315 10.10 2.40 6.34
C LYS A 315 11.07 2.68 7.48
N LEU A 316 10.99 3.89 8.04
CA LEU A 316 11.76 4.33 9.19
C LEU A 316 10.83 4.90 10.26
N ASP A 317 11.22 4.74 11.51
CA ASP A 317 10.64 5.48 12.62
C ASP A 317 11.25 6.89 12.71
N ASN A 318 10.43 7.87 13.00
CA ASN A 318 10.82 9.28 13.10
C ASN A 318 10.21 9.94 14.35
N PRO A 319 10.50 9.41 15.55
CA PRO A 319 9.82 9.83 16.78
C PRO A 319 10.10 11.30 17.14
N GLU A 320 11.26 11.80 16.77
CA GLU A 320 11.68 13.18 17.05
C GLU A 320 11.29 14.17 15.94
N GLY A 321 10.70 13.68 14.83
CA GLY A 321 10.28 14.51 13.70
C GLY A 321 11.44 15.14 12.91
N GLN A 322 12.68 14.64 13.07
CA GLN A 322 13.89 15.18 12.44
C GLN A 322 13.91 14.99 10.92
N LEU A 323 13.20 13.97 10.43
CA LEU A 323 13.12 13.67 9.01
C LEU A 323 11.87 14.29 8.42
N ALA A 324 12.06 15.23 7.50
CA ALA A 324 10.99 15.89 6.77
C ALA A 324 10.83 15.30 5.35
N THR A 325 9.60 15.30 4.85
CA THR A 325 9.29 14.91 3.47
C THR A 325 10.07 15.76 2.48
N GLY A 326 10.65 15.11 1.47
CA GLY A 326 11.52 15.77 0.48
C GLY A 326 13.01 15.73 0.78
N MET A 327 13.43 15.37 2.01
CA MET A 327 14.86 15.20 2.33
C MET A 327 15.47 14.07 1.51
N LEU A 328 16.77 14.23 1.18
CA LEU A 328 17.56 13.22 0.50
C LEU A 328 18.24 12.30 1.52
N ALA A 329 18.13 11.01 1.28
CA ALA A 329 18.79 9.95 2.05
C ALA A 329 19.93 9.34 1.23
N ARG A 330 21.08 9.15 1.84
CA ARG A 330 22.14 8.28 1.31
C ARG A 330 21.93 6.89 1.87
N VAL A 331 21.60 5.98 0.99
CA VAL A 331 21.18 4.61 1.34
C VAL A 331 22.33 3.66 1.01
N ASN A 332 22.79 2.91 2.00
CA ASN A 332 23.79 1.88 1.84
C ASN A 332 23.09 0.51 1.79
N LEU A 333 23.07 -0.08 0.61
CA LEU A 333 22.54 -1.42 0.42
C LEU A 333 23.64 -2.45 0.65
N LYS A 334 23.37 -3.41 1.52
CA LYS A 334 24.20 -4.60 1.65
C LYS A 334 23.97 -5.51 0.44
N THR A 335 25.04 -5.91 -0.22
CA THR A 335 24.95 -6.88 -1.30
C THR A 335 25.01 -8.32 -0.74
N PRO A 336 24.38 -9.33 -1.39
CA PRO A 336 24.40 -10.71 -0.91
C PRO A 336 25.79 -11.31 -0.76
N ASN A 337 26.82 -10.70 -1.38
CA ASN A 337 28.21 -11.11 -1.28
C ASN A 337 28.97 -10.44 -0.11
N GLU A 338 28.27 -9.70 0.75
CA GLU A 338 28.85 -9.14 1.96
C GLU A 338 29.18 -10.28 2.93
N GLY A 339 30.46 -10.58 3.08
CA GLY A 339 30.96 -11.68 3.90
C GLY A 339 31.46 -12.90 3.14
N GLN A 340 31.35 -12.98 1.81
CA GLN A 340 32.12 -13.96 1.05
C GLN A 340 33.56 -13.51 0.96
N THR A 341 34.46 -14.29 1.54
CA THR A 341 35.91 -14.11 1.39
C THR A 341 36.30 -14.44 -0.04
N SER A 342 36.89 -13.48 -0.73
CA SER A 342 37.44 -13.65 -2.07
C SER A 342 38.97 -13.62 -1.99
N VAL A 343 39.59 -14.36 -2.87
CA VAL A 343 41.06 -14.34 -3.01
C VAL A 343 41.45 -13.10 -3.81
N ILE A 344 42.36 -12.34 -3.25
CA ILE A 344 42.80 -11.05 -3.78
C ILE A 344 44.26 -11.08 -4.09
N VAL A 345 44.61 -10.55 -5.26
CA VAL A 345 45.99 -10.40 -5.69
C VAL A 345 46.25 -8.95 -6.13
N PRO A 346 47.49 -8.44 -6.03
CA PRO A 346 47.83 -7.18 -6.67
C PRO A 346 47.58 -7.23 -8.19
N ARG A 347 47.09 -6.14 -8.76
CA ARG A 347 46.78 -6.03 -10.20
C ARG A 347 47.96 -6.40 -11.08
N ASP A 348 49.20 -6.05 -10.63
CA ASP A 348 50.46 -6.32 -11.35
C ASP A 348 50.83 -7.82 -11.40
N ALA A 349 50.15 -8.67 -10.62
CA ALA A 349 50.31 -10.12 -10.70
C ALA A 349 49.66 -10.71 -11.93
N LEU A 350 48.65 -10.04 -12.52
CA LEU A 350 47.91 -10.52 -13.67
C LEU A 350 48.69 -10.26 -14.97
N VAL A 351 48.89 -11.31 -15.75
CA VAL A 351 49.53 -11.26 -17.07
C VAL A 351 48.52 -11.66 -18.15
N PRO A 352 48.17 -10.77 -19.10
CA PRO A 352 47.29 -11.11 -20.19
C PRO A 352 48.00 -12.03 -21.17
N ARG A 353 47.38 -13.17 -21.51
CA ARG A 353 47.90 -14.13 -22.49
C ARG A 353 46.81 -14.55 -23.47
N GLY A 354 46.74 -13.83 -24.59
CA GLY A 354 45.65 -13.98 -25.53
C GLY A 354 44.29 -13.59 -24.95
N SER A 355 43.31 -14.47 -24.91
CA SER A 355 42.01 -14.27 -24.33
C SER A 355 41.92 -14.63 -22.82
N LYS A 356 43.00 -15.10 -22.23
CA LYS A 356 43.08 -15.57 -20.86
C LYS A 356 43.94 -14.67 -19.98
N GLN A 357 43.58 -14.60 -18.72
CA GLN A 357 44.42 -13.99 -17.70
C GLN A 357 45.13 -15.09 -16.91
N ILE A 358 46.43 -14.93 -16.73
CA ILE A 358 47.26 -15.87 -15.96
C ILE A 358 47.98 -15.13 -14.87
N LEU A 359 48.45 -15.85 -13.88
CA LEU A 359 49.42 -15.38 -12.91
C LEU A 359 50.41 -16.52 -12.60
N PHE A 360 51.54 -16.18 -11.99
CA PHE A 360 52.49 -17.15 -11.56
C PHE A 360 52.55 -17.22 -10.05
N ARG A 361 52.35 -18.45 -9.52
CA ARG A 361 52.56 -18.79 -8.12
C ARG A 361 53.99 -19.31 -7.91
N VAL A 362 54.57 -18.96 -6.80
CA VAL A 362 55.87 -19.54 -6.39
C VAL A 362 55.61 -20.90 -5.76
N GLN A 363 56.17 -21.95 -6.34
CA GLN A 363 56.14 -23.32 -5.83
C GLN A 363 57.56 -23.77 -5.53
N GLU A 364 57.75 -24.44 -4.41
CA GLU A 364 59.04 -25.05 -4.08
C GLU A 364 59.09 -26.48 -4.67
N GLN A 365 59.97 -26.69 -5.66
CA GLN A 365 60.25 -28.02 -6.20
C GLN A 365 61.71 -28.37 -5.91
N GLU A 366 61.97 -29.48 -5.30
CA GLU A 366 63.36 -29.98 -4.94
C GLU A 366 64.22 -28.95 -4.21
N GLY A 367 63.59 -28.09 -3.37
CA GLY A 367 64.31 -27.06 -2.61
C GLY A 367 64.66 -25.79 -3.41
N GLN A 368 64.16 -25.65 -4.64
CA GLN A 368 64.30 -24.44 -5.46
C GLN A 368 62.93 -23.82 -5.75
N PRO A 369 62.81 -22.48 -5.62
CA PRO A 369 61.56 -21.82 -6.00
C PRO A 369 61.42 -21.79 -7.52
N THR A 370 60.25 -22.24 -7.99
CA THR A 370 59.88 -22.31 -9.42
C THR A 370 58.58 -21.57 -9.69
N ALA A 371 58.37 -21.12 -10.93
CA ALA A 371 57.15 -20.44 -11.36
C ALA A 371 56.08 -21.44 -11.81
N GLU A 372 55.01 -21.57 -11.08
CA GLU A 372 53.81 -22.32 -11.49
C GLU A 372 52.79 -21.39 -12.14
N LEU A 373 52.36 -21.73 -13.33
CA LEU A 373 51.33 -20.97 -14.07
C LEU A 373 49.96 -21.36 -13.59
N ILE A 374 49.16 -20.39 -13.15
CA ILE A 374 47.76 -20.56 -12.79
C ILE A 374 46.92 -19.70 -13.71
N GLU A 375 45.94 -20.33 -14.36
CA GLU A 375 44.89 -19.63 -15.12
C GLU A 375 43.85 -19.10 -14.14
N VAL A 376 43.56 -17.80 -14.21
CA VAL A 376 42.56 -17.15 -13.34
C VAL A 376 41.53 -16.34 -14.14
N LYS A 377 40.36 -16.25 -13.58
CA LYS A 377 39.34 -15.32 -14.06
C LYS A 377 39.33 -14.11 -13.16
N PRO A 378 39.65 -12.89 -13.65
CA PRO A 378 39.56 -11.69 -12.83
C PRO A 378 38.09 -11.38 -12.52
N GLY A 379 37.85 -11.03 -11.27
CA GLY A 379 36.59 -10.53 -10.78
C GLY A 379 36.58 -9.00 -10.71
N ARG A 380 36.25 -8.47 -9.52
CA ARG A 380 36.18 -7.02 -9.26
C ARG A 380 37.58 -6.43 -9.02
N TYR A 381 37.76 -5.19 -9.44
CA TYR A 381 38.97 -4.41 -9.21
C TYR A 381 38.79 -3.46 -8.02
N PHE A 382 39.75 -3.42 -7.11
CA PHE A 382 39.76 -2.58 -5.89
C PHE A 382 41.03 -1.76 -5.82
N GLY A 383 41.09 -0.63 -6.50
CA GLY A 383 42.30 0.17 -6.60
C GLY A 383 43.44 -0.61 -7.24
N GLU A 384 44.48 -0.94 -6.47
CA GLU A 384 45.67 -1.71 -6.91
C GLU A 384 45.49 -3.23 -6.73
N ALA A 385 44.38 -3.69 -6.16
CA ALA A 385 44.07 -5.10 -5.96
C ALA A 385 42.95 -5.58 -6.88
N VAL A 386 42.90 -6.89 -7.16
CA VAL A 386 41.86 -7.53 -7.98
C VAL A 386 41.45 -8.86 -7.39
N GLU A 387 40.15 -9.09 -7.37
CA GLU A 387 39.56 -10.39 -7.02
C GLU A 387 39.86 -11.38 -8.12
N VAL A 388 40.30 -12.60 -7.78
CA VAL A 388 40.57 -13.64 -8.75
C VAL A 388 39.91 -14.95 -8.36
N PHE A 389 39.41 -15.63 -9.39
CA PHE A 389 38.83 -16.98 -9.27
C PHE A 389 39.76 -17.97 -9.96
N GLY A 390 40.37 -18.85 -9.19
CA GLY A 390 41.34 -19.84 -9.67
C GLY A 390 41.81 -20.72 -8.52
N ASP A 391 42.78 -21.60 -8.79
CA ASP A 391 43.40 -22.48 -7.78
C ASP A 391 44.45 -21.73 -6.95
N LEU A 392 44.00 -20.77 -6.15
CA LEU A 392 44.78 -19.96 -5.25
C LEU A 392 44.22 -19.99 -3.84
N ARG A 393 45.14 -19.98 -2.85
CA ARG A 393 44.77 -19.93 -1.44
C ARG A 393 45.40 -18.71 -0.76
N ALA A 394 44.75 -18.26 0.28
CA ALA A 394 45.36 -17.24 1.15
C ALA A 394 46.73 -17.70 1.66
N GLY A 395 47.68 -16.81 1.59
CA GLY A 395 49.09 -17.11 1.97
C GLY A 395 49.97 -17.56 0.81
N ASP A 396 49.43 -17.95 -0.34
CA ASP A 396 50.22 -18.22 -1.55
C ASP A 396 51.07 -17.01 -1.94
N ARG A 397 52.22 -17.23 -2.55
CA ARG A 397 53.05 -16.16 -3.07
C ARG A 397 52.88 -16.05 -4.57
N VAL A 398 52.42 -14.89 -5.04
CA VAL A 398 52.26 -14.61 -6.49
C VAL A 398 53.32 -13.60 -6.94
N ILE A 399 53.71 -13.72 -8.20
CA ILE A 399 54.77 -12.89 -8.78
C ILE A 399 54.14 -11.61 -9.32
N VAL A 400 54.58 -10.45 -8.86
CA VAL A 400 54.06 -9.12 -9.25
C VAL A 400 54.98 -8.35 -10.20
N ARG A 401 56.28 -8.65 -10.19
CA ARG A 401 57.22 -8.08 -11.16
C ARG A 401 58.12 -9.16 -11.75
N GLY A 402 58.48 -9.02 -13.03
CA GLY A 402 59.25 -10.01 -13.75
C GLY A 402 58.41 -11.14 -14.32
N ASN A 403 57.07 -11.10 -14.14
CA ASN A 403 56.10 -12.13 -14.57
C ASN A 403 55.84 -12.17 -16.07
N GLU A 404 56.06 -11.09 -16.83
CA GLU A 404 55.71 -11.00 -18.26
C GLU A 404 56.48 -11.99 -19.15
N ARG A 405 57.71 -12.34 -18.78
CA ARG A 405 58.63 -13.19 -19.59
C ARG A 405 58.84 -14.57 -18.98
N LEU A 406 58.16 -14.88 -17.89
CA LEU A 406 58.34 -16.16 -17.23
C LEU A 406 57.73 -17.33 -18.03
N ARG A 407 58.41 -18.48 -17.93
CA ARG A 407 57.90 -19.75 -18.43
C ARG A 407 57.52 -20.66 -17.27
N PRO A 408 56.48 -21.52 -17.46
CA PRO A 408 56.15 -22.51 -16.45
C PRO A 408 57.34 -23.39 -16.10
N GLY A 409 57.55 -23.63 -14.80
CA GLY A 409 58.67 -24.42 -14.29
C GLY A 409 60.05 -23.71 -14.26
N GLN A 410 60.11 -22.42 -14.58
CA GLN A 410 61.37 -21.66 -14.58
C GLN A 410 61.83 -21.44 -13.13
N PRO A 411 63.13 -21.69 -12.77
CA PRO A 411 63.71 -21.37 -11.50
C PRO A 411 63.67 -19.83 -11.22
N LEU A 412 63.42 -19.48 -9.97
CA LEU A 412 63.25 -18.09 -9.54
C LEU A 412 64.35 -17.67 -8.59
N VAL A 413 64.80 -16.43 -8.70
CA VAL A 413 65.61 -15.72 -7.67
C VAL A 413 64.69 -14.67 -7.07
N MET A 414 64.36 -14.85 -5.78
CA MET A 414 63.51 -13.92 -5.09
C MET A 414 64.34 -12.72 -4.64
N ASP A 415 64.06 -11.55 -5.21
CA ASP A 415 64.65 -10.30 -4.78
C ASP A 415 63.97 -9.85 -3.48
N GLN A 416 64.75 -9.74 -2.40
CA GLN A 416 64.23 -9.31 -1.10
C GLN A 416 64.04 -7.80 -1.09
N PHE A 417 63.07 -7.28 -1.85
CA PHE A 417 62.66 -5.90 -1.64
C PHE A 417 61.59 -5.82 -0.54
N ARG A 418 61.89 -5.05 0.46
CA ARG A 418 61.02 -4.73 1.59
C ARG A 418 59.69 -4.19 1.11
N THR A 419 58.63 -4.79 1.58
CA THR A 419 57.32 -4.17 1.62
C THR A 419 57.37 -2.92 2.50
N ASN A 420 57.07 -1.78 1.95
CA ASN A 420 56.69 -0.58 2.72
C ASN A 420 55.17 -0.60 2.89
#